data_55905a267d86e7b9c176bda44e83ec12
#
_entry.id   55905a267d86e7b9c176bda44e83ec12
#
_cell.length_a   1.000
_cell.length_b   1.000
_cell.length_c   1.000
_cell.angle_alpha   90.00
_cell.angle_beta   90.00
_cell.angle_gamma   90.00
#
_symmetry.space_group_name_H-M   'P 1'
#
loop_
_entity.id
_entity.type
_entity.pdbx_description
1 polymer ?
#
loop_
_entity_poly.entity_id
_entity_poly.type
_entity_poly.pdbx_seq_one_letter_code
_entity_poly.pdbx_strand_id
1 'polypeptide(L)'
;MNRIKLIFLFLFMSLAASAQRLAVESLKLRPNDLSARNVKNQRHDLNGKPCALLKVMVLDNITKCSSGNIGDIVTEGPVKLIYITSATPSIELSFQYHYPLTINFADYGYKHLEGNSTYELNLVDALQMMMGNGNMTQQNTTATTTQQTSSSQNTNVSRRTSRVTVTQNVGNSQNNSLSMSAKEAYKIADEADEAKDYAKALKYYQYAAEKNDSHAQFRLGYMYAHGESVTQNYAEAMKWYLKAAEQENANAQSNLGIMYEKGQGVKQDYSEANKWYQKAAEQGNTSAQFNLGLSLYFGKGITQNYTEAFNWLLKAANSGNADSQNNVGTMYQNGQGVKQDYSEALKWYTKASEQGHTSALYNLGLMYAEGTGMKSQNIAEALNCFYKAAQKGHEKSKAELEKYRKNGNIIGVVIDKDTNEPIIGSSVIVVKNDKTSSNVGTVSDINGFFSLNANVGDEIEVQYVGYKNSRVKITDDKPLMIYIYKQ
;
A
#
# COMPACT_ATOMS: atom_id res chain seq x y z
N MET A 1 -17.45 -23.75 -9.21
CA MET A 1 -16.83 -23.55 -7.88
C MET A 1 -15.32 -23.48 -8.05
N ASN A 2 -14.82 -22.37 -8.57
CA ASN A 2 -13.40 -22.04 -8.59
C ASN A 2 -13.26 -20.57 -8.26
N ARG A 3 -13.22 -20.28 -6.97
CA ARG A 3 -12.90 -18.95 -6.45
C ARG A 3 -11.37 -18.82 -6.37
N ILE A 4 -10.81 -18.12 -7.33
CA ILE A 4 -9.75 -17.10 -7.24
C ILE A 4 -8.76 -17.30 -6.08
N LYS A 5 -7.65 -17.96 -6.40
CA LYS A 5 -6.40 -17.85 -5.65
C LYS A 5 -5.57 -16.69 -6.21
N LEU A 6 -6.08 -15.46 -6.11
CA LEU A 6 -5.31 -14.26 -6.48
C LEU A 6 -4.95 -13.40 -5.27
N ILE A 7 -5.17 -13.87 -4.06
CA ILE A 7 -5.11 -13.04 -2.86
C ILE A 7 -3.75 -13.14 -2.13
N PHE A 8 -2.86 -14.06 -2.49
CA PHE A 8 -1.70 -14.33 -1.64
C PHE A 8 -0.35 -13.76 -2.10
N LEU A 9 -0.28 -12.92 -3.14
CA LEU A 9 0.99 -12.31 -3.52
C LEU A 9 1.15 -10.83 -3.15
N PHE A 10 0.20 -10.24 -2.42
CA PHE A 10 0.21 -8.81 -2.10
C PHE A 10 0.30 -8.47 -0.61
N LEU A 11 0.70 -9.43 0.23
CA LEU A 11 0.67 -9.22 1.68
C LEU A 11 1.94 -8.60 2.28
N PHE A 12 2.91 -8.19 1.45
CA PHE A 12 4.12 -7.51 1.91
C PHE A 12 4.53 -6.35 0.99
N MET A 13 3.66 -5.36 0.85
CA MET A 13 4.14 -4.03 0.50
C MET A 13 3.37 -3.02 1.32
N SER A 14 4.10 -2.43 2.25
CA SER A 14 3.72 -1.29 3.07
C SER A 14 2.73 -0.36 2.35
N LEU A 15 1.76 0.11 3.07
CA LEU A 15 0.92 1.26 2.75
C LEU A 15 1.78 2.52 2.52
N ALA A 16 2.51 2.56 1.45
CA ALA A 16 3.29 3.71 1.07
C ALA A 16 2.92 4.12 -0.34
N ALA A 17 2.21 5.22 -0.41
CA ALA A 17 2.01 6.13 -1.54
C ALA A 17 1.39 5.55 -2.82
N SER A 18 0.14 5.85 -3.01
CA SER A 18 -0.52 6.46 -4.19
C SER A 18 0.02 6.20 -5.60
N ALA A 19 0.57 5.05 -5.89
CA ALA A 19 0.43 4.53 -7.22
C ALA A 19 -0.73 3.54 -7.13
N GLN A 20 -1.88 4.00 -7.51
CA GLN A 20 -3.07 3.17 -7.59
C GLN A 20 -2.76 2.00 -8.53
N ARG A 21 -2.82 0.78 -8.00
CA ARG A 21 -2.73 -0.42 -8.84
C ARG A 21 -4.14 -0.76 -9.28
N LEU A 22 -4.32 -0.94 -10.57
CA LEU A 22 -5.53 -1.51 -11.11
C LEU A 22 -5.51 -3.02 -10.92
N ALA A 23 -6.66 -3.60 -10.70
CA ALA A 23 -6.88 -5.04 -10.64
C ALA A 23 -8.03 -5.42 -11.57
N VAL A 24 -7.99 -6.64 -12.08
CA VAL A 24 -9.08 -7.15 -12.91
C VAL A 24 -10.21 -7.61 -12.00
N GLU A 25 -11.31 -6.90 -12.02
CA GLU A 25 -12.54 -7.30 -11.34
C GLU A 25 -13.21 -8.47 -12.06
N SER A 26 -13.30 -8.37 -13.37
CA SER A 26 -13.84 -9.44 -14.20
C SER A 26 -13.39 -9.36 -15.64
N LEU A 27 -13.27 -10.51 -16.27
CA LEU A 27 -13.16 -10.65 -17.72
C LEU A 27 -14.29 -11.58 -18.18
N LYS A 28 -15.20 -11.11 -19.02
CA LYS A 28 -16.37 -11.86 -19.45
C LYS A 28 -16.58 -11.79 -20.95
N LEU A 29 -16.86 -12.93 -21.56
CA LEU A 29 -17.39 -13.00 -22.93
C LEU A 29 -18.79 -12.37 -22.96
N ARG A 30 -19.04 -11.50 -23.94
CA ARG A 30 -20.34 -10.90 -24.23
C ARG A 30 -20.92 -11.49 -25.52
N PRO A 31 -21.58 -12.65 -25.46
CA PRO A 31 -22.00 -13.39 -26.65
C PRO A 31 -23.04 -12.63 -27.51
N ASN A 32 -23.81 -11.76 -26.90
CA ASN A 32 -24.82 -10.95 -27.59
C ASN A 32 -24.28 -9.56 -28.02
N ASP A 33 -23.04 -9.23 -27.68
CA ASP A 33 -22.40 -7.99 -28.12
C ASP A 33 -21.69 -8.24 -29.46
N LEU A 34 -22.29 -7.76 -30.52
CA LEU A 34 -21.78 -7.91 -31.90
C LEU A 34 -20.77 -6.83 -32.27
N SER A 35 -20.26 -6.05 -31.33
CA SER A 35 -19.34 -4.93 -31.65
C SER A 35 -18.09 -5.38 -32.40
N ALA A 36 -17.52 -6.55 -32.09
CA ALA A 36 -16.35 -7.08 -32.78
C ALA A 36 -16.67 -7.51 -34.22
N ARG A 37 -17.95 -7.82 -34.51
CA ARG A 37 -18.43 -8.26 -35.86
C ARG A 37 -18.92 -7.09 -36.71
N ASN A 38 -19.08 -5.92 -36.11
CA ASN A 38 -19.51 -4.75 -36.87
C ASN A 38 -18.42 -4.37 -37.86
N VAL A 39 -18.79 -4.18 -39.15
CA VAL A 39 -17.86 -3.84 -40.23
C VAL A 39 -16.98 -2.63 -39.90
N LYS A 40 -17.52 -1.66 -39.17
CA LYS A 40 -16.78 -0.46 -38.72
C LYS A 40 -15.68 -0.79 -37.70
N ASN A 41 -15.86 -1.83 -36.90
CA ASN A 41 -14.97 -2.21 -35.79
C ASN A 41 -14.21 -3.52 -36.08
N GLN A 42 -14.48 -4.18 -37.21
CA GLN A 42 -13.83 -5.43 -37.57
C GLN A 42 -12.37 -5.19 -37.94
N ARG A 43 -11.47 -5.84 -37.25
CA ARG A 43 -10.02 -5.82 -37.52
C ARG A 43 -9.49 -7.24 -37.68
N HIS A 44 -8.45 -7.36 -38.49
CA HIS A 44 -7.77 -8.62 -38.74
C HIS A 44 -6.28 -8.47 -38.42
N ASP A 45 -5.67 -9.55 -37.97
CA ASP A 45 -4.22 -9.60 -37.78
C ASP A 45 -3.47 -9.64 -39.11
N LEU A 46 -2.14 -9.65 -39.06
CA LEU A 46 -1.28 -9.69 -40.24
C LEU A 46 -1.48 -10.95 -41.12
N ASN A 47 -2.12 -11.99 -40.59
CA ASN A 47 -2.43 -13.23 -41.30
C ASN A 47 -3.89 -13.27 -41.76
N GLY A 48 -4.62 -12.17 -41.66
CA GLY A 48 -6.02 -12.07 -42.07
C GLY A 48 -7.01 -12.73 -41.13
N LYS A 49 -6.61 -13.15 -39.91
CA LYS A 49 -7.51 -13.71 -38.92
C LYS A 49 -8.22 -12.59 -38.16
N PRO A 50 -9.52 -12.76 -37.86
CA PRO A 50 -10.28 -11.76 -37.10
C PRO A 50 -9.74 -11.60 -35.68
N CYS A 51 -9.67 -10.35 -35.21
CA CYS A 51 -9.28 -10.00 -33.84
C CYS A 51 -10.46 -10.10 -32.90
N ALA A 52 -10.21 -10.38 -31.62
CA ALA A 52 -11.15 -10.15 -30.55
C ALA A 52 -11.20 -8.66 -30.17
N LEU A 53 -12.35 -8.20 -29.71
CA LEU A 53 -12.52 -6.86 -29.17
C LEU A 53 -12.59 -6.93 -27.65
N LEU A 54 -11.62 -6.32 -26.99
CA LEU A 54 -11.60 -6.16 -25.55
C LEU A 54 -12.09 -4.75 -25.19
N LYS A 55 -13.24 -4.67 -24.52
CA LYS A 55 -13.78 -3.45 -23.95
C LYS A 55 -13.28 -3.29 -22.53
N VAL A 56 -12.42 -2.31 -22.28
CA VAL A 56 -11.82 -2.06 -20.96
C VAL A 56 -12.55 -0.90 -20.31
N MET A 57 -13.20 -1.19 -19.19
CA MET A 57 -13.87 -0.18 -18.36
C MET A 57 -12.87 0.35 -17.34
N VAL A 58 -12.37 1.56 -17.57
CA VAL A 58 -11.41 2.24 -16.68
C VAL A 58 -11.50 3.75 -16.86
N LEU A 59 -11.36 4.48 -15.77
CA LEU A 59 -11.39 5.96 -15.78
C LEU A 59 -10.05 6.56 -16.21
N ASP A 60 -8.95 5.79 -16.08
CA ASP A 60 -7.62 6.24 -16.48
C ASP A 60 -7.35 6.07 -17.98
N ASN A 61 -6.39 6.81 -18.49
CA ASN A 61 -5.95 6.66 -19.87
C ASN A 61 -4.98 5.49 -20.00
N ILE A 62 -5.32 4.54 -20.86
CA ILE A 62 -4.40 3.48 -21.27
C ILE A 62 -3.43 4.09 -22.27
N THR A 63 -2.16 4.20 -21.90
CA THR A 63 -1.11 4.82 -22.73
C THR A 63 -0.48 3.83 -23.69
N LYS A 64 -0.50 2.53 -23.35
CA LYS A 64 0.09 1.47 -24.18
C LYS A 64 -0.57 0.13 -23.86
N CYS A 65 -0.73 -0.71 -24.87
CA CYS A 65 -1.00 -2.13 -24.75
C CYS A 65 0.14 -2.89 -25.43
N SER A 66 0.84 -3.75 -24.69
CA SER A 66 1.89 -4.61 -25.22
C SER A 66 1.30 -5.96 -25.66
N SER A 67 1.92 -6.59 -26.61
CA SER A 67 1.61 -7.90 -27.19
C SER A 67 0.17 -8.09 -27.69
N GLY A 68 0.05 -8.36 -28.96
CA GLY A 68 -1.21 -8.75 -29.62
C GLY A 68 -2.22 -7.64 -29.90
N ASN A 69 -1.96 -6.39 -29.49
CA ASN A 69 -2.82 -5.27 -29.87
C ASN A 69 -2.63 -4.89 -31.35
N ILE A 70 -3.74 -4.68 -32.06
CA ILE A 70 -3.75 -4.28 -33.46
C ILE A 70 -4.30 -2.85 -33.60
N GLY A 71 -3.40 -1.91 -33.83
CA GLY A 71 -3.74 -0.50 -34.05
C GLY A 71 -3.87 0.29 -32.72
N ASP A 72 -4.43 1.50 -32.87
CA ASP A 72 -4.58 2.42 -31.75
C ASP A 72 -5.71 2.00 -30.81
N ILE A 73 -5.56 2.37 -29.53
CA ILE A 73 -6.61 2.20 -28.51
C ILE A 73 -7.69 3.26 -28.78
N VAL A 74 -8.88 2.83 -29.12
CA VAL A 74 -10.01 3.74 -29.39
C VAL A 74 -10.74 4.02 -28.07
N THR A 75 -11.02 5.30 -27.78
CA THR A 75 -11.73 5.72 -26.57
C THR A 75 -13.17 6.10 -26.90
N GLU A 76 -14.13 5.44 -26.25
CA GLU A 76 -15.56 5.74 -26.33
C GLU A 76 -16.10 6.03 -24.93
N GLY A 77 -16.01 7.30 -24.49
CA GLY A 77 -16.34 7.67 -23.10
C GLY A 77 -15.41 6.99 -22.10
N PRO A 78 -15.93 6.32 -21.06
CA PRO A 78 -15.13 5.58 -20.09
C PRO A 78 -14.62 4.23 -20.63
N VAL A 79 -15.03 3.81 -21.83
CA VAL A 79 -14.66 2.53 -22.42
C VAL A 79 -13.47 2.70 -23.36
N LYS A 80 -12.45 1.88 -23.18
CA LYS A 80 -11.31 1.76 -24.09
C LYS A 80 -11.47 0.49 -24.92
N LEU A 81 -11.42 0.61 -26.23
CA LEU A 81 -11.53 -0.49 -27.17
C LEU A 81 -10.14 -0.94 -27.60
N ILE A 82 -9.81 -2.19 -27.33
CA ILE A 82 -8.50 -2.80 -27.66
C ILE A 82 -8.75 -4.02 -28.54
N TYR A 83 -8.13 -4.07 -29.69
CA TYR A 83 -8.23 -5.19 -30.62
C TYR A 83 -7.07 -6.15 -30.41
N ILE A 84 -7.37 -7.38 -30.01
CA ILE A 84 -6.39 -8.39 -29.60
C ILE A 84 -6.36 -9.52 -30.63
N THR A 85 -5.16 -9.96 -31.04
CA THR A 85 -5.03 -11.14 -31.90
C THR A 85 -5.50 -12.38 -31.17
N SER A 86 -6.18 -13.27 -31.88
CA SER A 86 -6.78 -14.49 -31.30
C SER A 86 -5.76 -15.49 -30.73
N ALA A 87 -4.47 -15.31 -31.01
CA ALA A 87 -3.40 -16.19 -30.52
C ALA A 87 -2.72 -15.65 -29.24
N THR A 88 -3.06 -14.45 -28.79
CA THR A 88 -2.41 -13.81 -27.66
C THR A 88 -2.88 -14.41 -26.34
N PRO A 89 -1.99 -14.97 -25.50
CA PRO A 89 -2.37 -15.58 -24.22
C PRO A 89 -2.50 -14.55 -23.08
N SER A 90 -1.87 -13.39 -23.22
CA SER A 90 -1.86 -12.33 -22.23
C SER A 90 -1.62 -10.98 -22.85
N ILE A 91 -2.00 -9.91 -22.15
CA ILE A 91 -1.68 -8.53 -22.51
C ILE A 91 -1.11 -7.80 -21.30
N GLU A 92 -0.31 -6.76 -21.56
CA GLU A 92 0.10 -5.79 -20.56
C GLU A 92 -0.45 -4.42 -20.94
N LEU A 93 -1.16 -3.80 -20.01
CA LEU A 93 -1.72 -2.45 -20.16
C LEU A 93 -0.88 -1.47 -19.34
N SER A 94 -0.40 -0.42 -19.99
CA SER A 94 0.25 0.72 -19.32
C SER A 94 -0.74 1.87 -19.18
N PHE A 95 -0.72 2.57 -18.06
CA PHE A 95 -1.66 3.63 -17.72
C PHE A 95 -0.92 4.95 -17.47
N GLN A 96 -1.66 6.05 -17.56
CA GLN A 96 -1.10 7.38 -17.32
C GLN A 96 -0.78 7.59 -15.84
N TYR A 97 -1.64 7.09 -14.95
CA TYR A 97 -1.56 7.33 -13.49
C TYR A 97 -1.47 6.06 -12.66
N HIS A 98 -1.47 4.88 -13.28
CA HIS A 98 -1.42 3.58 -12.61
C HIS A 98 -0.20 2.77 -13.07
N TYR A 99 0.19 1.77 -12.27
CA TYR A 99 1.22 0.82 -12.69
C TYR A 99 0.74 -0.05 -13.85
N PRO A 100 1.66 -0.53 -14.69
CA PRO A 100 1.33 -1.51 -15.71
C PRO A 100 0.67 -2.75 -15.10
N LEU A 101 -0.32 -3.28 -15.80
CA LEU A 101 -1.08 -4.45 -15.39
C LEU A 101 -0.96 -5.53 -16.46
N THR A 102 -0.43 -6.70 -16.08
CA THR A 102 -0.41 -7.88 -16.94
C THR A 102 -1.64 -8.75 -16.68
N ILE A 103 -2.36 -9.10 -17.75
CA ILE A 103 -3.57 -9.91 -17.72
C ILE A 103 -3.30 -11.19 -18.49
N ASN A 104 -3.22 -12.32 -17.78
CA ASN A 104 -3.16 -13.64 -18.37
C ASN A 104 -4.58 -14.17 -18.55
N PHE A 105 -5.01 -14.42 -19.76
CA PHE A 105 -6.39 -14.83 -20.01
C PHE A 105 -6.74 -16.19 -19.40
N ALA A 106 -5.75 -17.06 -19.20
CA ALA A 106 -5.92 -18.34 -18.53
C ALA A 106 -6.44 -18.21 -17.09
N ASP A 107 -6.07 -17.12 -16.38
CA ASP A 107 -6.51 -16.86 -15.01
C ASP A 107 -8.03 -16.63 -14.91
N TYR A 108 -8.66 -16.30 -16.06
CA TYR A 108 -10.10 -16.04 -16.19
C TYR A 108 -10.84 -17.12 -17.00
N GLY A 109 -10.16 -18.25 -17.25
CA GLY A 109 -10.75 -19.39 -17.94
C GLY A 109 -10.64 -19.35 -19.47
N TYR A 110 -9.85 -18.44 -20.02
CA TYR A 110 -9.63 -18.33 -21.47
C TYR A 110 -8.19 -18.65 -21.82
N LYS A 111 -7.95 -19.65 -22.68
CA LYS A 111 -6.61 -19.93 -23.19
C LYS A 111 -6.08 -18.76 -24.05
N HIS A 112 -6.95 -18.15 -24.79
CA HIS A 112 -6.77 -16.93 -25.60
C HIS A 112 -8.17 -16.36 -25.91
N LEU A 113 -8.27 -15.13 -26.38
CA LEU A 113 -9.53 -14.52 -26.77
C LEU A 113 -9.88 -14.96 -28.21
N GLU A 114 -11.15 -15.33 -28.43
CA GLU A 114 -11.62 -15.77 -29.75
C GLU A 114 -11.86 -14.58 -30.68
N GLY A 115 -11.40 -14.67 -31.90
CA GLY A 115 -11.63 -13.66 -32.93
C GLY A 115 -13.11 -13.45 -33.21
N ASN A 116 -13.49 -12.25 -33.63
CA ASN A 116 -14.88 -11.81 -33.80
C ASN A 116 -15.76 -11.89 -32.52
N SER A 117 -15.15 -12.05 -31.37
CA SER A 117 -15.86 -12.05 -30.08
C SER A 117 -15.55 -10.78 -29.30
N THR A 118 -16.54 -10.29 -28.56
CA THR A 118 -16.41 -9.14 -27.68
C THR A 118 -16.27 -9.61 -26.24
N TYR A 119 -15.25 -9.11 -25.56
CA TYR A 119 -14.99 -9.34 -24.14
C TYR A 119 -15.06 -8.01 -23.40
N GLU A 120 -15.58 -8.04 -22.21
CA GLU A 120 -15.61 -6.88 -21.31
C GLU A 120 -14.66 -7.14 -20.13
N LEU A 121 -13.73 -6.21 -19.96
CA LEU A 121 -12.75 -6.21 -18.89
C LEU A 121 -13.04 -5.03 -17.96
N ASN A 122 -13.45 -5.34 -16.74
CA ASN A 122 -13.64 -4.35 -15.70
C ASN A 122 -12.38 -4.26 -14.85
N LEU A 123 -11.78 -3.08 -14.85
CA LEU A 123 -10.64 -2.75 -13.99
C LEU A 123 -11.12 -1.84 -12.88
N VAL A 124 -10.69 -2.15 -11.68
CA VAL A 124 -10.93 -1.35 -10.47
C VAL A 124 -9.59 -1.03 -9.82
N ASP A 125 -9.56 0.04 -9.07
CA ASP A 125 -8.44 0.28 -8.17
C ASP A 125 -8.23 -0.95 -7.28
N ALA A 126 -7.01 -1.49 -7.25
CA ALA A 126 -6.71 -2.68 -6.46
C ALA A 126 -7.03 -2.47 -4.98
N LEU A 127 -6.95 -1.23 -4.51
CA LEU A 127 -7.35 -0.85 -3.18
C LEU A 127 -8.88 -0.99 -3.00
N GLN A 128 -9.68 -0.56 -3.99
CA GLN A 128 -11.13 -0.76 -3.99
C GLN A 128 -11.51 -2.23 -4.06
N MET A 129 -10.77 -3.04 -4.82
CA MET A 129 -11.00 -4.49 -4.90
C MET A 129 -10.67 -5.20 -3.59
N MET A 130 -9.58 -4.80 -2.92
CA MET A 130 -9.21 -5.31 -1.59
C MET A 130 -10.21 -4.90 -0.50
N MET A 131 -10.95 -3.81 -0.72
CA MET A 131 -11.90 -3.26 0.25
C MET A 131 -13.36 -3.62 -0.05
N GLY A 132 -13.61 -4.42 -1.07
CA GLY A 132 -14.93 -4.94 -1.43
C GLY A 132 -15.92 -3.85 -1.86
N ASN A 133 -16.16 -3.71 -3.16
CA ASN A 133 -17.26 -2.89 -3.66
C ASN A 133 -18.61 -3.46 -3.18
N GLY A 134 -19.20 -2.84 -2.18
CA GLY A 134 -20.56 -3.11 -1.77
C GLY A 134 -21.58 -2.51 -2.74
N ASN A 135 -21.70 -3.04 -3.94
CA ASN A 135 -22.90 -2.92 -4.78
C ASN A 135 -22.81 -3.95 -5.93
N MET A 136 -22.97 -5.22 -5.60
CA MET A 136 -23.44 -6.17 -6.59
C MET A 136 -24.96 -6.19 -6.52
N THR A 137 -25.59 -5.60 -7.50
CA THR A 137 -26.98 -5.91 -7.85
C THR A 137 -27.08 -7.43 -8.03
N GLN A 138 -27.75 -8.11 -7.10
CA GLN A 138 -28.13 -9.49 -7.26
C GLN A 138 -29.05 -9.60 -8.48
N GLN A 139 -28.52 -10.04 -9.59
CA GLN A 139 -29.37 -10.64 -10.62
C GLN A 139 -29.57 -12.09 -10.25
N ASN A 140 -30.78 -12.38 -9.76
CA ASN A 140 -31.31 -13.69 -9.58
C ASN A 140 -31.19 -14.51 -10.88
N THR A 141 -30.32 -15.50 -10.90
CA THR A 141 -30.40 -16.60 -11.86
C THR A 141 -31.11 -17.75 -11.17
N THR A 142 -32.39 -17.85 -11.42
CA THR A 142 -33.20 -19.03 -11.13
C THR A 142 -32.67 -20.19 -11.98
N ALA A 143 -31.89 -21.06 -11.37
CA ALA A 143 -31.54 -22.34 -12.00
C ALA A 143 -32.65 -23.34 -11.71
N THR A 144 -33.42 -23.65 -12.73
CA THR A 144 -34.42 -24.74 -12.73
C THR A 144 -33.67 -26.05 -12.65
N THR A 145 -33.74 -26.70 -11.49
CA THR A 145 -33.22 -28.05 -11.30
C THR A 145 -34.26 -29.05 -11.79
N THR A 146 -33.99 -29.69 -12.90
CA THR A 146 -34.75 -30.88 -13.34
C THR A 146 -34.25 -32.06 -12.54
N GLN A 147 -35.13 -32.60 -11.69
CA GLN A 147 -34.93 -33.88 -11.03
C GLN A 147 -35.02 -35.02 -12.05
N GLN A 148 -33.99 -35.84 -12.11
CA GLN A 148 -34.13 -37.21 -12.58
C GLN A 148 -33.86 -38.17 -11.42
N THR A 149 -34.91 -38.85 -11.02
CA THR A 149 -34.93 -40.01 -10.13
C THR A 149 -34.36 -41.23 -10.84
N SER A 150 -33.41 -41.91 -10.23
CA SER A 150 -33.24 -43.35 -10.43
C SER A 150 -32.74 -44.02 -9.16
N SER A 151 -33.46 -45.02 -8.82
CA SER A 151 -33.46 -45.89 -7.65
C SER A 151 -32.31 -46.90 -7.62
N SER A 152 -32.09 -47.39 -6.39
CA SER A 152 -31.56 -48.70 -5.95
C SER A 152 -30.05 -48.86 -5.87
N GLN A 153 -29.45 -49.28 -4.82
CA GLN A 153 -29.63 -50.46 -3.97
C GLN A 153 -28.59 -50.44 -2.83
N ASN A 154 -29.01 -51.00 -1.70
CA ASN A 154 -28.23 -51.31 -0.52
C ASN A 154 -26.96 -52.13 -0.80
N THR A 155 -25.83 -51.78 -0.14
CA THR A 155 -24.96 -52.80 0.44
C THR A 155 -24.35 -52.27 1.74
N ASN A 156 -24.69 -52.94 2.83
CA ASN A 156 -24.07 -52.84 4.15
C ASN A 156 -22.59 -53.22 4.09
N VAL A 157 -21.71 -52.34 4.51
CA VAL A 157 -20.38 -52.73 5.02
C VAL A 157 -20.15 -52.04 6.35
N SER A 158 -20.35 -52.85 7.38
CA SER A 158 -19.97 -52.54 8.75
C SER A 158 -18.45 -52.31 8.83
N ARG A 159 -18.00 -51.10 9.18
CA ARG A 159 -16.66 -50.88 9.65
C ARG A 159 -16.71 -50.32 11.05
N ARG A 160 -16.24 -51.16 11.97
CA ARG A 160 -15.95 -50.86 13.36
C ARG A 160 -15.12 -49.58 13.47
N THR A 161 -15.71 -48.54 13.98
CA THR A 161 -14.93 -47.41 14.53
C THR A 161 -14.57 -47.78 15.97
N SER A 162 -13.30 -48.03 16.19
CA SER A 162 -12.72 -48.14 17.52
C SER A 162 -12.84 -46.80 18.22
N ARG A 163 -13.74 -46.76 19.17
CA ARG A 163 -13.92 -45.64 20.09
C ARG A 163 -12.73 -45.67 21.06
N VAL A 164 -11.75 -44.86 20.84
CA VAL A 164 -10.73 -44.58 21.86
C VAL A 164 -11.38 -43.72 22.92
N THR A 165 -11.80 -44.36 23.99
CA THR A 165 -12.24 -43.69 25.22
C THR A 165 -10.97 -43.20 25.90
N VAL A 166 -10.66 -41.91 25.76
CA VAL A 166 -9.70 -41.24 26.62
C VAL A 166 -10.39 -41.05 27.95
N THR A 167 -10.17 -41.97 28.85
CA THR A 167 -10.48 -41.77 30.28
C THR A 167 -9.62 -40.60 30.77
N GLN A 168 -10.23 -39.43 30.88
CA GLN A 168 -9.65 -38.37 31.69
C GLN A 168 -9.62 -38.85 33.13
N ASN A 169 -8.43 -39.23 33.60
CA ASN A 169 -8.15 -39.25 35.00
C ASN A 169 -8.28 -37.81 35.51
N VAL A 170 -9.43 -37.49 36.04
CA VAL A 170 -9.61 -36.32 36.89
C VAL A 170 -8.87 -36.61 38.21
N GLY A 171 -7.56 -36.42 38.16
CA GLY A 171 -6.79 -36.27 39.36
C GLY A 171 -7.29 -34.99 40.05
N ASN A 172 -7.79 -35.20 41.27
CA ASN A 172 -8.23 -34.18 42.20
C ASN A 172 -7.06 -33.25 42.52
N SER A 173 -6.74 -32.32 41.64
CA SER A 173 -5.85 -31.18 41.90
C SER A 173 -6.72 -30.13 42.56
N GLN A 174 -6.44 -29.96 43.85
CA GLN A 174 -7.00 -28.92 44.69
C GLN A 174 -7.24 -27.63 43.88
N ASN A 175 -8.49 -27.25 43.79
CA ASN A 175 -8.92 -25.92 43.37
C ASN A 175 -8.34 -24.92 44.39
N ASN A 176 -7.07 -24.52 44.18
CA ASN A 176 -6.62 -23.24 44.67
C ASN A 176 -7.35 -22.20 43.84
N SER A 177 -8.58 -21.88 44.26
CA SER A 177 -9.25 -20.69 43.76
C SER A 177 -8.34 -19.52 44.10
N LEU A 178 -7.67 -18.98 43.04
CA LEU A 178 -6.90 -17.75 43.17
C LEU A 178 -7.85 -16.68 43.68
N SER A 179 -7.77 -16.37 44.99
CA SER A 179 -8.59 -15.32 45.59
C SER A 179 -7.94 -13.96 45.39
N MET A 180 -7.63 -13.64 44.13
CA MET A 180 -7.06 -12.35 43.77
C MET A 180 -8.06 -11.51 42.98
N SER A 181 -7.89 -10.20 43.02
CA SER A 181 -8.67 -9.27 42.21
C SER A 181 -8.32 -9.37 40.72
N ALA A 182 -9.24 -8.95 39.84
CA ALA A 182 -8.97 -8.86 38.42
C ALA A 182 -7.74 -8.00 38.13
N LYS A 183 -7.61 -6.88 38.83
CA LYS A 183 -6.48 -5.95 38.68
C LYS A 183 -5.13 -6.56 39.04
N GLU A 184 -5.08 -7.35 40.13
CA GLU A 184 -3.85 -8.07 40.51
C GLU A 184 -3.50 -9.15 39.52
N ALA A 185 -4.49 -9.89 39.00
CA ALA A 185 -4.28 -10.88 37.99
C ALA A 185 -3.78 -10.25 36.67
N TYR A 186 -4.37 -9.13 36.26
CA TYR A 186 -3.90 -8.37 35.10
C TYR A 186 -2.43 -7.95 35.23
N LYS A 187 -2.05 -7.40 36.41
CA LYS A 187 -0.66 -7.01 36.68
C LYS A 187 0.31 -8.18 36.56
N ILE A 188 -0.04 -9.34 37.12
CA ILE A 188 0.79 -10.55 37.00
C ILE A 188 0.88 -11.03 35.57
N ALA A 189 -0.21 -10.90 34.81
CA ALA A 189 -0.22 -11.24 33.39
C ALA A 189 0.71 -10.33 32.59
N ASP A 190 0.65 -9.02 32.85
CA ASP A 190 1.45 -8.00 32.15
C ASP A 190 2.95 -8.19 32.45
N GLU A 191 3.32 -8.40 33.74
CA GLU A 191 4.69 -8.74 34.15
C GLU A 191 5.20 -10.05 33.49
N ALA A 192 4.32 -11.05 33.34
CA ALA A 192 4.66 -12.31 32.66
C ALA A 192 4.83 -12.13 31.14
N ASP A 193 4.01 -11.30 30.53
CA ASP A 193 4.08 -10.95 29.10
C ASP A 193 5.40 -10.21 28.77
N GLU A 194 5.78 -9.23 29.58
CA GLU A 194 7.08 -8.53 29.50
C GLU A 194 8.27 -9.50 29.68
N ALA A 195 8.13 -10.48 30.58
CA ALA A 195 9.12 -11.54 30.78
C ALA A 195 9.09 -12.61 29.69
N LYS A 196 8.19 -12.52 28.71
CA LYS A 196 7.95 -13.52 27.65
C LYS A 196 7.50 -14.89 28.16
N ASP A 197 6.98 -14.96 29.38
CA ASP A 197 6.29 -16.15 29.90
C ASP A 197 4.81 -16.12 29.45
N TYR A 198 4.63 -16.33 28.18
CA TYR A 198 3.32 -16.21 27.54
C TYR A 198 2.28 -17.21 28.07
N ALA A 199 2.72 -18.37 28.55
CA ALA A 199 1.80 -19.36 29.14
C ALA A 199 1.23 -18.85 30.45
N LYS A 200 2.07 -18.25 31.32
CA LYS A 200 1.65 -17.60 32.53
C LYS A 200 0.80 -16.36 32.24
N ALA A 201 1.22 -15.52 31.31
CA ALA A 201 0.48 -14.34 30.88
C ALA A 201 -0.95 -14.71 30.45
N LEU A 202 -1.09 -15.68 29.54
CA LEU A 202 -2.40 -16.17 29.07
C LEU A 202 -3.31 -16.60 30.21
N LYS A 203 -2.80 -17.40 31.13
CA LYS A 203 -3.57 -17.89 32.28
C LYS A 203 -4.14 -16.75 33.14
N TYR A 204 -3.30 -15.76 33.42
CA TYR A 204 -3.71 -14.64 34.26
C TYR A 204 -4.54 -13.59 33.51
N TYR A 205 -4.31 -13.37 32.20
CA TYR A 205 -5.23 -12.58 31.39
C TYR A 205 -6.61 -13.23 31.29
N GLN A 206 -6.70 -14.56 31.13
CA GLN A 206 -7.98 -15.27 31.14
C GLN A 206 -8.72 -15.05 32.45
N TYR A 207 -8.03 -15.25 33.56
CA TYR A 207 -8.61 -15.05 34.91
C TYR A 207 -9.11 -13.61 35.11
N ALA A 208 -8.31 -12.60 34.73
CA ALA A 208 -8.69 -11.20 34.86
C ALA A 208 -9.86 -10.84 33.92
N ALA A 209 -9.84 -11.34 32.67
CA ALA A 209 -10.88 -11.12 31.69
C ALA A 209 -12.24 -11.73 32.12
N GLU A 210 -12.22 -12.92 32.73
CA GLU A 210 -13.40 -13.56 33.31
C GLU A 210 -13.96 -12.79 34.52
N LYS A 211 -13.09 -12.07 35.23
CA LYS A 211 -13.43 -11.13 36.30
C LYS A 211 -13.79 -9.73 35.80
N ASN A 212 -14.05 -9.61 34.50
CA ASN A 212 -14.52 -8.41 33.81
C ASN A 212 -13.51 -7.25 33.76
N ASP A 213 -12.20 -7.54 33.80
CA ASP A 213 -11.19 -6.52 33.51
C ASP A 213 -11.12 -6.20 32.02
N SER A 214 -11.40 -4.96 31.63
CA SER A 214 -11.48 -4.57 30.20
C SER A 214 -10.12 -4.60 29.49
N HIS A 215 -9.02 -4.37 30.20
CA HIS A 215 -7.68 -4.43 29.62
C HIS A 215 -7.28 -5.90 29.37
N ALA A 216 -7.58 -6.79 30.32
CA ALA A 216 -7.36 -8.21 30.15
C ALA A 216 -8.21 -8.79 29.02
N GLN A 217 -9.48 -8.37 28.90
CA GLN A 217 -10.34 -8.75 27.79
C GLN A 217 -9.79 -8.29 26.46
N PHE A 218 -9.29 -7.05 26.37
CA PHE A 218 -8.61 -6.54 25.17
C PHE A 218 -7.36 -7.36 24.83
N ARG A 219 -6.47 -7.61 25.81
CA ARG A 219 -5.25 -8.40 25.60
C ARG A 219 -5.57 -9.84 25.16
N LEU A 220 -6.57 -10.47 25.77
CA LEU A 220 -7.00 -11.82 25.40
C LEU A 220 -7.58 -11.84 23.98
N GLY A 221 -8.38 -10.84 23.60
CA GLY A 221 -8.84 -10.63 22.22
C GLY A 221 -7.69 -10.50 21.24
N TYR A 222 -6.65 -9.74 21.63
CA TYR A 222 -5.44 -9.55 20.81
C TYR A 222 -4.67 -10.88 20.64
N MET A 223 -4.49 -11.66 21.70
CA MET A 223 -3.83 -12.96 21.64
C MET A 223 -4.56 -13.91 20.70
N TYR A 224 -5.89 -13.98 20.75
CA TYR A 224 -6.68 -14.79 19.81
C TYR A 224 -6.63 -14.25 18.37
N ALA A 225 -6.60 -12.93 18.18
CA ALA A 225 -6.54 -12.35 16.85
C ALA A 225 -5.20 -12.62 16.14
N HIS A 226 -4.09 -12.72 16.89
CA HIS A 226 -2.74 -12.91 16.36
C HIS A 226 -2.20 -14.32 16.52
N GLY A 227 -2.87 -15.19 17.30
CA GLY A 227 -2.36 -16.53 17.59
C GLY A 227 -1.20 -16.52 18.57
N GLU A 228 -1.13 -15.54 19.48
CA GLU A 228 -0.10 -15.46 20.50
C GLU A 228 -0.42 -16.43 21.65
N SER A 229 0.37 -17.49 21.77
CA SER A 229 0.22 -18.58 22.77
C SER A 229 -1.12 -19.33 22.72
N VAL A 230 -1.95 -19.04 21.76
CA VAL A 230 -3.22 -19.72 21.45
C VAL A 230 -3.32 -19.90 19.94
N THR A 231 -4.10 -20.86 19.50
CA THR A 231 -4.44 -20.96 18.07
C THR A 231 -5.23 -19.73 17.66
N GLN A 232 -4.82 -19.07 16.56
CA GLN A 232 -5.52 -17.91 16.03
C GLN A 232 -7.00 -18.21 15.84
N ASN A 233 -7.86 -17.37 16.40
CA ASN A 233 -9.30 -17.50 16.31
C ASN A 233 -9.98 -16.13 16.34
N TYR A 234 -10.31 -15.61 15.17
CA TYR A 234 -10.97 -14.32 15.05
C TYR A 234 -12.37 -14.26 15.70
N ALA A 235 -13.10 -15.37 15.75
CA ALA A 235 -14.40 -15.39 16.41
C ALA A 235 -14.29 -15.24 17.92
N GLU A 236 -13.30 -15.90 18.54
CA GLU A 236 -12.99 -15.70 19.96
C GLU A 236 -12.43 -14.29 20.24
N ALA A 237 -11.52 -13.79 19.36
CA ALA A 237 -11.01 -12.43 19.47
C ALA A 237 -12.16 -11.42 19.50
N MET A 238 -13.12 -11.56 18.58
CA MET A 238 -14.27 -10.67 18.50
C MET A 238 -15.12 -10.66 19.76
N LYS A 239 -15.37 -11.83 20.36
CA LYS A 239 -16.12 -11.92 21.62
C LYS A 239 -15.44 -11.16 22.77
N TRP A 240 -14.12 -11.29 22.87
CA TRP A 240 -13.37 -10.61 23.92
C TRP A 240 -13.24 -9.12 23.67
N TYR A 241 -13.03 -8.70 22.41
CA TYR A 241 -13.04 -7.28 22.05
C TYR A 241 -14.41 -6.64 22.28
N LEU A 242 -15.52 -7.33 21.99
CA LEU A 242 -16.87 -6.80 22.27
C LEU A 242 -17.06 -6.54 23.77
N LYS A 243 -16.68 -7.50 24.63
CA LYS A 243 -16.76 -7.30 26.10
C LYS A 243 -15.93 -6.11 26.58
N ALA A 244 -14.71 -5.95 26.06
CA ALA A 244 -13.86 -4.82 26.39
C ALA A 244 -14.43 -3.50 25.85
N ALA A 245 -14.97 -3.51 24.62
CA ALA A 245 -15.53 -2.34 23.96
C ALA A 245 -16.84 -1.86 24.60
N GLU A 246 -17.64 -2.76 25.17
CA GLU A 246 -18.80 -2.45 26.00
C GLU A 246 -18.43 -1.69 27.29
N GLN A 247 -17.19 -1.86 27.74
CA GLN A 247 -16.60 -1.10 28.85
C GLN A 247 -15.78 0.11 28.37
N GLU A 248 -16.07 0.59 27.17
CA GLU A 248 -15.45 1.78 26.57
C GLU A 248 -13.93 1.67 26.34
N ASN A 249 -13.38 0.46 26.25
CA ASN A 249 -11.99 0.27 25.89
C ASN A 249 -11.76 0.71 24.43
N ALA A 250 -11.13 1.87 24.24
CA ALA A 250 -10.93 2.46 22.93
C ALA A 250 -10.07 1.59 21.98
N ASN A 251 -9.11 0.83 22.53
CA ASN A 251 -8.29 -0.08 21.71
C ASN A 251 -9.12 -1.26 21.20
N ALA A 252 -10.00 -1.81 22.04
CA ALA A 252 -10.91 -2.87 21.64
C ALA A 252 -11.91 -2.38 20.57
N GLN A 253 -12.46 -1.17 20.76
CA GLN A 253 -13.34 -0.54 19.77
C GLN A 253 -12.61 -0.34 18.44
N SER A 254 -11.37 0.17 18.44
CA SER A 254 -10.55 0.32 17.24
C SER A 254 -10.33 -1.02 16.53
N ASN A 255 -10.00 -2.08 17.29
CA ASN A 255 -9.79 -3.41 16.73
C ASN A 255 -11.08 -4.05 16.19
N LEU A 256 -12.22 -3.81 16.82
CA LEU A 256 -13.51 -4.21 16.25
C LEU A 256 -13.77 -3.54 14.90
N GLY A 257 -13.48 -2.23 14.80
CA GLY A 257 -13.53 -1.53 13.52
C GLY A 257 -12.68 -2.22 12.46
N ILE A 258 -11.45 -2.58 12.78
CA ILE A 258 -10.55 -3.32 11.86
C ILE A 258 -11.13 -4.70 11.50
N MET A 259 -11.71 -5.42 12.46
CA MET A 259 -12.30 -6.73 12.22
C MET A 259 -13.51 -6.65 11.27
N TYR A 260 -14.40 -5.68 11.47
CA TYR A 260 -15.50 -5.41 10.55
C TYR A 260 -15.01 -4.97 9.17
N GLU A 261 -14.01 -4.08 9.10
CA GLU A 261 -13.42 -3.63 7.84
C GLU A 261 -12.80 -4.79 7.04
N LYS A 262 -12.15 -5.75 7.71
CA LYS A 262 -11.48 -6.88 7.07
C LYS A 262 -12.34 -8.14 6.95
N GLY A 263 -13.51 -8.19 7.59
CA GLY A 263 -14.34 -9.39 7.64
C GLY A 263 -13.68 -10.52 8.45
N GLN A 264 -12.93 -10.19 9.51
CA GLN A 264 -12.24 -11.15 10.36
C GLN A 264 -13.14 -11.62 11.50
N GLY A 265 -13.56 -12.89 11.48
CA GLY A 265 -14.49 -13.45 12.45
C GLY A 265 -15.95 -12.98 12.31
N VAL A 266 -16.22 -12.11 11.36
CA VAL A 266 -17.52 -11.51 11.07
C VAL A 266 -17.62 -11.19 9.57
N LYS A 267 -18.83 -11.04 9.05
CA LYS A 267 -19.02 -10.53 7.68
C LYS A 267 -18.48 -9.11 7.59
N GLN A 268 -17.72 -8.82 6.51
CA GLN A 268 -17.23 -7.49 6.25
C GLN A 268 -18.35 -6.46 6.19
N ASP A 269 -18.20 -5.38 6.95
CA ASP A 269 -19.14 -4.26 7.00
C ASP A 269 -18.41 -2.95 7.33
N TYR A 270 -18.20 -2.12 6.32
CA TYR A 270 -17.54 -0.81 6.49
C TYR A 270 -18.37 0.18 7.29
N SER A 271 -19.70 0.09 7.23
CA SER A 271 -20.58 0.99 8.00
C SER A 271 -20.47 0.68 9.49
N GLU A 272 -20.47 -0.61 9.85
CA GLU A 272 -20.27 -1.03 11.22
C GLU A 272 -18.85 -0.72 11.70
N ALA A 273 -17.83 -0.93 10.84
CA ALA A 273 -16.44 -0.55 11.15
C ALA A 273 -16.35 0.93 11.51
N ASN A 274 -16.98 1.82 10.74
CA ASN A 274 -16.96 3.26 11.00
C ASN A 274 -17.64 3.64 12.30
N LYS A 275 -18.69 2.96 12.72
CA LYS A 275 -19.30 3.21 14.05
C LYS A 275 -18.34 2.89 15.18
N TRP A 276 -17.60 1.80 15.07
CA TRP A 276 -16.58 1.44 16.05
C TRP A 276 -15.37 2.37 16.01
N TYR A 277 -14.90 2.76 14.82
CA TYR A 277 -13.85 3.77 14.68
C TYR A 277 -14.27 5.11 15.27
N GLN A 278 -15.51 5.55 15.05
CA GLN A 278 -16.03 6.80 15.61
C GLN A 278 -15.94 6.81 17.14
N LYS A 279 -16.46 5.75 17.79
CA LYS A 279 -16.39 5.61 19.26
C LYS A 279 -14.96 5.69 19.80
N ALA A 280 -14.03 4.95 19.18
CA ALA A 280 -12.64 4.93 19.60
C ALA A 280 -11.92 6.27 19.29
N ALA A 281 -12.22 6.90 18.15
CA ALA A 281 -11.62 8.16 17.72
C ALA A 281 -12.04 9.33 18.63
N GLU A 282 -13.28 9.34 19.09
CA GLU A 282 -13.79 10.32 20.05
C GLU A 282 -13.08 10.22 21.39
N GLN A 283 -12.66 9.03 21.80
CA GLN A 283 -11.83 8.80 22.98
C GLN A 283 -10.33 9.08 22.75
N GLY A 284 -9.95 9.56 21.57
CA GLY A 284 -8.57 9.92 21.27
C GLY A 284 -7.70 8.77 20.73
N ASN A 285 -8.27 7.60 20.40
CA ASN A 285 -7.49 6.52 19.81
C ASN A 285 -6.96 6.93 18.43
N THR A 286 -5.65 7.08 18.31
CA THR A 286 -4.98 7.60 17.11
C THR A 286 -5.21 6.72 15.89
N SER A 287 -5.19 5.39 16.05
CA SER A 287 -5.45 4.46 14.94
C SER A 287 -6.87 4.56 14.43
N ALA A 288 -7.85 4.71 15.34
CA ALA A 288 -9.24 4.89 14.96
C ALA A 288 -9.48 6.26 14.29
N GLN A 289 -8.84 7.33 14.78
CA GLN A 289 -8.88 8.65 14.12
C GLN A 289 -8.34 8.58 12.70
N PHE A 290 -7.24 7.88 12.49
CA PHE A 290 -6.67 7.66 11.16
C PHE A 290 -7.62 6.87 10.25
N ASN A 291 -8.12 5.71 10.70
CA ASN A 291 -8.99 4.85 9.91
C ASN A 291 -10.34 5.52 9.58
N LEU A 292 -10.93 6.24 10.52
CA LEU A 292 -12.14 7.02 10.29
C LEU A 292 -11.88 8.15 9.28
N GLY A 293 -10.76 8.86 9.43
CA GLY A 293 -10.32 9.88 8.49
C GLY A 293 -10.19 9.34 7.07
N LEU A 294 -9.58 8.16 6.90
CA LEU A 294 -9.49 7.49 5.60
C LEU A 294 -10.85 7.05 5.08
N SER A 295 -11.72 6.51 5.94
CA SER A 295 -13.08 6.13 5.54
C SER A 295 -13.88 7.31 5.00
N LEU A 296 -13.81 8.46 5.66
CA LEU A 296 -14.42 9.71 5.23
C LEU A 296 -13.78 10.27 3.95
N TYR A 297 -12.45 10.14 3.83
CA TYR A 297 -11.72 10.58 2.64
C TYR A 297 -12.13 9.81 1.39
N PHE A 298 -12.31 8.48 1.51
CA PHE A 298 -12.66 7.60 0.39
C PHE A 298 -14.16 7.32 0.25
N GLY A 299 -14.98 7.69 1.23
CA GLY A 299 -16.43 7.38 1.24
C GLY A 299 -16.72 5.89 1.51
N LYS A 300 -15.88 5.21 2.31
CA LYS A 300 -16.02 3.79 2.59
C LYS A 300 -17.02 3.52 3.71
N GLY A 301 -18.19 2.96 3.38
CA GLY A 301 -19.25 2.68 4.34
C GLY A 301 -19.81 3.94 5.04
N ILE A 302 -19.43 5.11 4.57
CA ILE A 302 -19.83 6.42 5.04
C ILE A 302 -19.80 7.40 3.86
N THR A 303 -20.62 8.44 3.87
CA THR A 303 -20.59 9.47 2.83
C THR A 303 -19.23 10.18 2.84
N GLN A 304 -18.61 10.33 1.66
CA GLN A 304 -17.35 11.03 1.51
C GLN A 304 -17.46 12.48 2.02
N ASN A 305 -16.51 12.87 2.87
CA ASN A 305 -16.43 14.21 3.44
C ASN A 305 -14.98 14.61 3.71
N TYR A 306 -14.36 15.33 2.78
CA TYR A 306 -12.96 15.75 2.91
C TYR A 306 -12.70 16.67 4.11
N THR A 307 -13.65 17.53 4.48
CA THR A 307 -13.48 18.44 5.62
C THR A 307 -13.43 17.67 6.94
N GLU A 308 -14.31 16.71 7.11
CA GLU A 308 -14.34 15.87 8.31
C GLU A 308 -13.15 14.91 8.33
N ALA A 309 -12.79 14.33 7.16
CA ALA A 309 -11.61 13.52 6.99
C ALA A 309 -10.34 14.27 7.42
N PHE A 310 -10.18 15.51 6.95
CA PHE A 310 -9.07 16.38 7.35
C PHE A 310 -9.00 16.57 8.86
N ASN A 311 -10.13 16.86 9.51
CA ASN A 311 -10.16 17.09 10.95
C ASN A 311 -9.74 15.84 11.75
N TRP A 312 -10.17 14.63 11.35
CA TRP A 312 -9.76 13.40 12.02
C TRP A 312 -8.31 13.04 11.74
N LEU A 313 -7.87 13.15 10.48
CA LEU A 313 -6.47 12.93 10.12
C LEU A 313 -5.53 13.92 10.81
N LEU A 314 -5.95 15.19 10.97
CA LEU A 314 -5.18 16.20 11.69
C LEU A 314 -5.02 15.86 13.18
N LYS A 315 -6.06 15.34 13.82
CA LYS A 315 -5.96 14.86 15.23
C LYS A 315 -4.94 13.74 15.33
N ALA A 316 -5.02 12.73 14.46
CA ALA A 316 -4.07 11.62 14.44
C ALA A 316 -2.63 12.09 14.11
N ALA A 317 -2.47 13.05 13.17
CA ALA A 317 -1.18 13.63 12.81
C ALA A 317 -0.54 14.41 13.96
N ASN A 318 -1.34 15.15 14.73
CA ASN A 318 -0.90 15.85 15.93
C ASN A 318 -0.48 14.88 17.05
N SER A 319 -1.08 13.68 17.10
CA SER A 319 -0.66 12.59 17.99
C SER A 319 0.58 11.83 17.49
N GLY A 320 1.24 12.31 16.42
CA GLY A 320 2.48 11.76 15.92
C GLY A 320 2.34 10.67 14.85
N ASN A 321 1.13 10.30 14.41
CA ASN A 321 0.95 9.29 13.38
C ASN A 321 1.52 9.76 12.02
N ALA A 322 2.58 9.10 11.54
CA ALA A 322 3.31 9.51 10.35
C ALA A 322 2.48 9.36 9.05
N ASP A 323 1.63 8.33 8.96
CA ASP A 323 0.72 8.15 7.82
C ASP A 323 -0.29 9.30 7.76
N SER A 324 -0.84 9.71 8.91
CA SER A 324 -1.76 10.86 9.00
C SER A 324 -1.05 12.16 8.67
N GLN A 325 0.19 12.37 9.12
CA GLN A 325 0.99 13.55 8.79
C GLN A 325 1.22 13.64 7.27
N ASN A 326 1.57 12.54 6.61
CA ASN A 326 1.67 12.51 5.16
C ASN A 326 0.34 12.83 4.48
N ASN A 327 -0.77 12.26 4.95
CA ASN A 327 -2.09 12.50 4.37
C ASN A 327 -2.55 13.97 4.56
N VAL A 328 -2.34 14.54 5.73
CA VAL A 328 -2.60 15.97 6.01
C VAL A 328 -1.77 16.86 5.08
N GLY A 329 -0.49 16.53 4.88
CA GLY A 329 0.36 17.20 3.90
C GLY A 329 -0.23 17.15 2.48
N THR A 330 -0.71 15.98 2.06
CA THR A 330 -1.36 15.80 0.75
C THR A 330 -2.67 16.60 0.64
N MET A 331 -3.46 16.63 1.71
CA MET A 331 -4.72 17.40 1.73
C MET A 331 -4.48 18.92 1.64
N TYR A 332 -3.45 19.43 2.32
CA TYR A 332 -3.02 20.83 2.15
C TYR A 332 -2.48 21.11 0.74
N GLN A 333 -1.68 20.20 0.18
CA GLN A 333 -1.14 20.33 -1.18
C GLN A 333 -2.25 20.41 -2.23
N ASN A 334 -3.33 19.64 -2.05
CA ASN A 334 -4.41 19.53 -3.03
C ASN A 334 -5.61 20.44 -2.74
N GLY A 335 -5.67 21.07 -1.57
CA GLY A 335 -6.84 21.83 -1.13
C GLY A 335 -8.07 20.96 -0.84
N GLN A 336 -7.86 19.73 -0.35
CA GLN A 336 -8.93 18.77 -0.07
C GLN A 336 -9.41 18.89 1.38
N GLY A 337 -10.63 19.38 1.59
CA GLY A 337 -11.22 19.59 2.92
C GLY A 337 -10.60 20.75 3.71
N VAL A 338 -9.60 21.41 3.17
CA VAL A 338 -8.88 22.55 3.72
C VAL A 338 -8.44 23.45 2.56
N LYS A 339 -8.22 24.74 2.81
CA LYS A 339 -7.65 25.63 1.80
C LYS A 339 -6.25 25.15 1.43
N GLN A 340 -5.94 25.12 0.13
CA GLN A 340 -4.61 24.76 -0.37
C GLN A 340 -3.54 25.64 0.27
N ASP A 341 -2.51 25.00 0.82
CA ASP A 341 -1.36 25.66 1.44
C ASP A 341 -0.11 24.79 1.32
N TYR A 342 0.75 25.13 0.37
CA TYR A 342 2.00 24.39 0.15
C TYR A 342 2.99 24.52 1.31
N SER A 343 2.97 25.64 2.06
CA SER A 343 3.85 25.81 3.22
C SER A 343 3.45 24.86 4.37
N GLU A 344 2.15 24.70 4.60
CA GLU A 344 1.65 23.69 5.56
C GLU A 344 1.92 22.28 5.06
N ALA A 345 1.71 22.00 3.76
CA ALA A 345 2.04 20.69 3.19
C ALA A 345 3.52 20.33 3.44
N LEU A 346 4.45 21.28 3.19
CA LEU A 346 5.88 21.10 3.45
C LEU A 346 6.16 20.73 4.91
N LYS A 347 5.57 21.46 5.87
CA LYS A 347 5.73 21.18 7.30
C LYS A 347 5.28 19.79 7.69
N TRP A 348 4.14 19.36 7.18
CA TRP A 348 3.58 18.05 7.52
C TRP A 348 4.38 16.90 6.87
N TYR A 349 4.78 17.04 5.61
CA TYR A 349 5.68 16.07 4.98
C TYR A 349 7.02 15.98 5.69
N THR A 350 7.57 17.12 6.16
CA THR A 350 8.82 17.14 6.95
C THR A 350 8.66 16.31 8.21
N LYS A 351 7.61 16.55 9.02
CA LYS A 351 7.34 15.76 10.24
C LYS A 351 7.23 14.26 9.97
N ALA A 352 6.52 13.88 8.90
CA ALA A 352 6.41 12.47 8.52
C ALA A 352 7.75 11.90 8.04
N SER A 353 8.53 12.68 7.29
CA SER A 353 9.83 12.25 6.76
C SER A 353 10.89 12.08 7.85
N GLU A 354 10.85 12.87 8.91
CA GLU A 354 11.70 12.74 10.11
C GLU A 354 11.48 11.41 10.82
N GLN A 355 10.25 10.87 10.77
CA GLN A 355 9.92 9.52 11.22
C GLN A 355 10.27 8.44 10.20
N GLY A 356 10.85 8.84 9.08
CA GLY A 356 11.24 7.94 7.99
C GLY A 356 10.09 7.43 7.14
N HIS A 357 8.95 8.13 7.11
CA HIS A 357 7.81 7.77 6.27
C HIS A 357 8.19 7.92 4.79
N THR A 358 8.19 6.81 4.06
CA THR A 358 8.79 6.71 2.72
C THR A 358 8.08 7.59 1.69
N SER A 359 6.75 7.64 1.71
CA SER A 359 5.98 8.49 0.79
C SER A 359 6.14 9.96 1.09
N ALA A 360 6.25 10.33 2.36
CA ALA A 360 6.50 11.71 2.75
C ALA A 360 7.88 12.17 2.29
N LEU A 361 8.90 11.33 2.39
CA LEU A 361 10.23 11.60 1.81
C LEU A 361 10.14 11.87 0.31
N TYR A 362 9.38 11.05 -0.44
CA TYR A 362 9.18 11.26 -1.87
C TYR A 362 8.45 12.58 -2.16
N ASN A 363 7.33 12.83 -1.48
CA ASN A 363 6.53 14.06 -1.68
C ASN A 363 7.35 15.32 -1.32
N LEU A 364 8.10 15.26 -0.22
CA LEU A 364 8.99 16.30 0.20
C LEU A 364 10.11 16.54 -0.84
N GLY A 365 10.67 15.47 -1.38
CA GLY A 365 11.65 15.52 -2.46
C GLY A 365 11.11 16.22 -3.71
N LEU A 366 9.88 15.94 -4.12
CA LEU A 366 9.23 16.63 -5.23
C LEU A 366 9.04 18.13 -4.92
N MET A 367 8.56 18.48 -3.72
CA MET A 367 8.40 19.88 -3.33
C MET A 367 9.72 20.64 -3.36
N TYR A 368 10.81 20.03 -2.89
CA TYR A 368 12.15 20.62 -2.96
C TYR A 368 12.65 20.77 -4.42
N ALA A 369 12.42 19.76 -5.25
CA ALA A 369 12.83 19.77 -6.66
C ALA A 369 12.09 20.84 -7.47
N GLU A 370 10.84 21.09 -7.18
CA GLU A 370 9.98 22.06 -7.86
C GLU A 370 10.05 23.47 -7.23
N GLY A 371 10.52 23.58 -5.99
CA GLY A 371 10.48 24.82 -5.21
C GLY A 371 9.07 25.14 -4.69
N THR A 372 8.17 24.17 -4.68
CA THR A 372 6.76 24.35 -4.30
C THR A 372 6.63 24.66 -2.80
N GLY A 373 6.01 25.78 -2.45
CA GLY A 373 5.90 26.25 -1.06
C GLY A 373 7.16 26.92 -0.49
N MET A 374 8.17 27.18 -1.32
CA MET A 374 9.44 27.79 -0.97
C MET A 374 9.79 28.95 -1.89
N LYS A 375 10.85 29.69 -1.57
CA LYS A 375 11.34 30.80 -2.41
C LYS A 375 12.04 30.31 -3.68
N SER A 376 12.68 29.14 -3.64
CA SER A 376 13.44 28.55 -4.74
C SER A 376 13.52 27.02 -4.60
N GLN A 377 13.91 26.38 -5.67
CA GLN A 377 14.24 24.94 -5.66
C GLN A 377 15.41 24.66 -4.71
N ASN A 378 15.39 23.46 -4.12
CA ASN A 378 16.51 22.94 -3.33
C ASN A 378 16.84 21.52 -3.79
N ILE A 379 17.66 21.43 -4.83
CA ILE A 379 18.00 20.13 -5.46
C ILE A 379 18.79 19.24 -4.48
N ALA A 380 19.61 19.82 -3.58
CA ALA A 380 20.33 19.05 -2.58
C ALA A 380 19.39 18.27 -1.67
N GLU A 381 18.40 18.93 -1.09
CA GLU A 381 17.41 18.28 -0.23
C GLU A 381 16.48 17.34 -1.03
N ALA A 382 16.15 17.70 -2.27
CA ALA A 382 15.38 16.81 -3.13
C ALA A 382 16.09 15.46 -3.34
N LEU A 383 17.38 15.49 -3.74
CA LEU A 383 18.18 14.28 -3.95
C LEU A 383 18.36 13.48 -2.66
N ASN A 384 18.57 14.14 -1.52
CA ASN A 384 18.67 13.49 -0.22
C ASN A 384 17.37 12.77 0.15
N CYS A 385 16.23 13.41 -0.06
CA CYS A 385 14.90 12.83 0.18
C CYS A 385 14.64 11.62 -0.73
N PHE A 386 14.91 11.76 -2.04
CA PHE A 386 14.74 10.66 -3.00
C PHE A 386 15.65 9.49 -2.67
N TYR A 387 16.93 9.77 -2.31
CA TYR A 387 17.86 8.72 -1.94
C TYR A 387 17.40 7.94 -0.70
N LYS A 388 17.01 8.65 0.39
CA LYS A 388 16.48 8.02 1.60
C LYS A 388 15.24 7.16 1.32
N ALA A 389 14.34 7.63 0.46
CA ALA A 389 13.15 6.86 0.08
C ALA A 389 13.51 5.64 -0.79
N ALA A 390 14.46 5.80 -1.73
CA ALA A 390 14.95 4.72 -2.60
C ALA A 390 15.62 3.59 -1.80
N GLN A 391 16.41 3.92 -0.76
CA GLN A 391 17.00 2.95 0.16
C GLN A 391 15.94 2.10 0.90
N LYS A 392 14.74 2.63 1.07
CA LYS A 392 13.59 1.91 1.61
C LYS A 392 12.76 1.19 0.55
N GLY A 393 13.26 1.07 -0.67
CA GLY A 393 12.63 0.37 -1.78
C GLY A 393 11.57 1.17 -2.53
N HIS A 394 11.54 2.51 -2.42
CA HIS A 394 10.56 3.32 -3.13
C HIS A 394 10.94 3.51 -4.60
N GLU A 395 10.29 2.77 -5.49
CA GLU A 395 10.63 2.71 -6.93
C GLU A 395 10.53 4.08 -7.63
N LYS A 396 9.52 4.91 -7.30
CA LYS A 396 9.40 6.25 -7.88
C LYS A 396 10.59 7.12 -7.52
N SER A 397 11.09 7.04 -6.28
CA SER A 397 12.28 7.80 -5.87
C SER A 397 13.55 7.32 -6.57
N LYS A 398 13.68 6.02 -6.84
CA LYS A 398 14.76 5.50 -7.67
C LYS A 398 14.68 6.08 -9.08
N ALA A 399 13.49 6.10 -9.67
CA ALA A 399 13.28 6.68 -11.00
C ALA A 399 13.59 8.19 -11.03
N GLU A 400 13.24 8.96 -9.98
CA GLU A 400 13.62 10.36 -9.91
C GLU A 400 15.14 10.53 -9.83
N LEU A 401 15.86 9.75 -9.00
CA LEU A 401 17.31 9.80 -8.95
C LEU A 401 17.95 9.49 -10.31
N GLU A 402 17.43 8.52 -11.04
CA GLU A 402 17.96 8.16 -12.37
C GLU A 402 17.79 9.29 -13.40
N LYS A 403 16.76 10.13 -13.30
CA LYS A 403 16.62 11.33 -14.13
C LYS A 403 17.79 12.31 -13.94
N TYR A 404 18.29 12.41 -12.70
CA TYR A 404 19.45 13.25 -12.38
C TYR A 404 20.78 12.58 -12.76
N ARG A 405 20.89 11.25 -12.67
CA ARG A 405 22.13 10.49 -12.89
C ARG A 405 22.61 10.47 -14.35
N LYS A 406 21.73 10.54 -15.33
CA LYS A 406 22.07 10.49 -16.75
C LYS A 406 23.20 9.48 -17.06
N ASN A 407 22.86 8.25 -17.40
CA ASN A 407 23.80 7.18 -17.79
C ASN A 407 24.70 6.65 -16.63
N GLY A 408 24.21 6.62 -15.42
CA GLY A 408 24.96 6.05 -14.28
C GLY A 408 26.02 6.99 -13.67
N ASN A 409 25.99 8.27 -14.04
CA ASN A 409 26.90 9.26 -13.46
C ASN A 409 26.73 9.41 -11.95
N ILE A 410 27.83 9.75 -11.27
CA ILE A 410 27.77 10.27 -9.90
C ILE A 410 27.15 11.65 -9.93
N ILE A 411 26.24 11.90 -9.01
CA ILE A 411 25.54 13.19 -8.88
C ILE A 411 25.80 13.82 -7.53
N GLY A 412 25.70 15.13 -7.46
CA GLY A 412 25.84 15.85 -6.20
C GLY A 412 25.51 17.32 -6.30
N VAL A 413 25.66 18.00 -5.18
CA VAL A 413 25.46 19.45 -5.07
C VAL A 413 26.65 20.07 -4.31
N VAL A 414 27.15 21.20 -4.81
CA VAL A 414 28.17 22.00 -4.17
C VAL A 414 27.48 23.10 -3.36
N ILE A 415 27.83 23.23 -2.09
CA ILE A 415 27.13 24.06 -1.11
C ILE A 415 28.16 24.94 -0.37
N ASP A 416 27.87 26.21 -0.21
CA ASP A 416 28.60 27.10 0.69
C ASP A 416 28.31 26.69 2.14
N LYS A 417 29.37 26.38 2.90
CA LYS A 417 29.22 25.87 4.26
C LYS A 417 28.67 26.91 5.23
N ASP A 418 28.95 28.18 5.00
CA ASP A 418 28.58 29.27 5.90
C ASP A 418 27.13 29.74 5.68
N THR A 419 26.72 29.82 4.40
CA THR A 419 25.37 30.30 4.03
C THR A 419 24.38 29.19 3.80
N ASN A 420 24.86 27.94 3.61
CA ASN A 420 24.08 26.78 3.20
C ASN A 420 23.36 26.95 1.84
N GLU A 421 23.88 27.88 1.01
CA GLU A 421 23.37 28.15 -0.33
C GLU A 421 24.14 27.33 -1.39
N PRO A 422 23.50 26.96 -2.52
CA PRO A 422 24.17 26.26 -3.61
C PRO A 422 25.20 27.18 -4.28
N ILE A 423 26.35 26.61 -4.65
CA ILE A 423 27.41 27.36 -5.38
C ILE A 423 27.33 27.05 -6.87
N ILE A 424 27.07 28.07 -7.65
CA ILE A 424 26.93 28.01 -9.11
C ILE A 424 28.32 28.10 -9.74
N GLY A 425 28.60 27.27 -10.74
CA GLY A 425 29.83 27.39 -11.54
C GLY A 425 31.08 26.80 -10.88
N SER A 426 30.93 26.01 -9.81
CA SER A 426 32.04 25.26 -9.23
C SER A 426 32.56 24.22 -10.20
N SER A 427 33.85 24.13 -10.41
CA SER A 427 34.50 23.06 -11.17
C SER A 427 34.57 21.81 -10.31
N VAL A 428 34.06 20.68 -10.80
CA VAL A 428 34.09 19.36 -10.15
C VAL A 428 34.87 18.40 -11.05
N ILE A 429 36.02 17.93 -10.62
CA ILE A 429 36.98 17.21 -11.45
C ILE A 429 37.34 15.88 -10.79
N VAL A 430 37.36 14.79 -11.57
CA VAL A 430 37.91 13.49 -11.13
C VAL A 430 39.45 13.61 -11.04
N VAL A 431 39.98 13.37 -9.85
CA VAL A 431 41.44 13.37 -9.63
C VAL A 431 41.96 11.99 -10.03
N LYS A 432 42.74 11.94 -11.10
CA LYS A 432 43.42 10.72 -11.52
C LYS A 432 44.90 10.81 -11.13
N ASN A 433 45.37 9.76 -10.49
CA ASN A 433 46.81 9.64 -10.13
C ASN A 433 47.70 9.44 -11.34
N ASP A 434 47.14 9.26 -12.52
CA ASP A 434 47.84 9.04 -13.77
C ASP A 434 47.97 10.36 -14.58
N LYS A 435 49.18 10.80 -14.82
CA LYS A 435 49.49 12.04 -15.57
C LYS A 435 49.14 11.97 -17.07
N THR A 436 48.68 10.82 -17.56
CA THR A 436 48.42 10.58 -18.99
C THR A 436 46.95 10.69 -19.38
N SER A 437 46.03 10.72 -18.41
CA SER A 437 44.59 10.79 -18.71
C SER A 437 44.06 12.21 -18.54
N SER A 438 43.24 12.67 -19.51
CA SER A 438 42.50 13.91 -19.41
C SER A 438 41.58 13.87 -18.18
N ASN A 439 41.60 14.91 -17.34
CA ASN A 439 40.70 15.03 -16.20
C ASN A 439 39.26 15.12 -16.73
N VAL A 440 38.42 14.19 -16.28
CA VAL A 440 36.97 14.26 -16.53
C VAL A 440 36.41 15.23 -15.51
N GLY A 441 35.69 16.23 -15.96
CA GLY A 441 35.12 17.26 -15.09
C GLY A 441 33.80 17.78 -15.57
N THR A 442 33.09 18.45 -14.70
CA THR A 442 31.82 19.15 -14.95
C THR A 442 31.78 20.45 -14.15
N VAL A 443 30.76 21.25 -14.39
CA VAL A 443 30.53 22.51 -13.65
C VAL A 443 29.17 22.44 -13.00
N SER A 444 29.05 22.92 -11.77
CA SER A 444 27.75 22.96 -11.08
C SER A 444 26.81 24.00 -11.71
N ASP A 445 25.54 23.66 -11.81
CA ASP A 445 24.47 24.50 -12.34
C ASP A 445 23.97 25.55 -11.33
N ILE A 446 22.89 26.26 -11.68
CA ILE A 446 22.27 27.30 -10.84
C ILE A 446 21.81 26.80 -9.46
N ASN A 447 21.58 25.53 -9.30
CA ASN A 447 21.21 24.87 -8.04
C ASN A 447 22.43 24.22 -7.36
N GLY A 448 23.66 24.53 -7.81
CA GLY A 448 24.87 23.87 -7.34
C GLY A 448 24.99 22.40 -7.76
N PHE A 449 24.01 21.87 -8.55
CA PHE A 449 23.97 20.48 -8.95
C PHE A 449 25.02 20.16 -10.00
N PHE A 450 25.63 18.98 -9.89
CA PHE A 450 26.53 18.43 -10.89
C PHE A 450 26.19 16.95 -11.18
N SER A 451 26.51 16.52 -12.39
CA SER A 451 26.50 15.13 -12.82
C SER A 451 27.84 14.81 -13.48
N LEU A 452 28.56 13.85 -12.97
CA LEU A 452 29.95 13.58 -13.34
C LEU A 452 30.14 12.09 -13.66
N ASN A 453 30.79 11.81 -14.80
CA ASN A 453 31.17 10.45 -15.16
C ASN A 453 32.37 10.01 -14.29
N ALA A 454 32.08 9.40 -13.16
CA ALA A 454 33.03 8.90 -12.19
C ALA A 454 32.52 7.58 -11.58
N ASN A 455 33.40 6.82 -10.94
CA ASN A 455 33.07 5.55 -10.32
C ASN A 455 33.21 5.62 -8.79
N VAL A 456 32.54 4.70 -8.11
CA VAL A 456 32.82 4.47 -6.69
C VAL A 456 34.30 4.06 -6.54
N GLY A 457 34.99 4.73 -5.63
CA GLY A 457 36.42 4.59 -5.42
C GLY A 457 37.25 5.75 -5.98
N ASP A 458 36.74 6.51 -6.94
CA ASP A 458 37.40 7.71 -7.47
C ASP A 458 37.42 8.82 -6.41
N GLU A 459 38.39 9.72 -6.55
CA GLU A 459 38.49 10.97 -5.79
C GLU A 459 38.11 12.15 -6.70
N ILE A 460 37.29 13.06 -6.20
CA ILE A 460 36.96 14.30 -6.93
C ILE A 460 37.48 15.52 -6.18
N GLU A 461 37.85 16.52 -6.92
CA GLU A 461 38.22 17.83 -6.41
C GLU A 461 37.24 18.89 -6.86
N VAL A 462 36.75 19.68 -5.91
CA VAL A 462 35.86 20.81 -6.16
C VAL A 462 36.67 22.12 -6.00
N GLN A 463 36.57 22.97 -7.02
CA GLN A 463 37.26 24.24 -7.07
C GLN A 463 36.27 25.37 -7.38
N TYR A 464 36.38 26.48 -6.63
CA TYR A 464 35.62 27.69 -6.88
C TYR A 464 36.42 28.93 -6.42
N VAL A 465 36.34 30.01 -7.17
CA VAL A 465 37.07 31.24 -6.90
C VAL A 465 36.71 31.81 -5.54
N GLY A 466 37.69 32.06 -4.69
CA GLY A 466 37.50 32.58 -3.31
C GLY A 466 37.17 31.50 -2.27
N TYR A 467 37.22 30.24 -2.66
CA TYR A 467 37.00 29.10 -1.76
C TYR A 467 38.19 28.14 -1.72
N LYS A 468 38.34 27.42 -0.61
CA LYS A 468 39.36 26.36 -0.49
C LYS A 468 38.94 25.17 -1.35
N ASN A 469 39.91 24.63 -2.11
CA ASN A 469 39.67 23.39 -2.83
C ASN A 469 39.28 22.28 -1.86
N SER A 470 38.23 21.52 -2.21
CA SER A 470 37.76 20.38 -1.41
C SER A 470 37.95 19.10 -2.19
N ARG A 471 38.49 18.07 -1.54
CA ARG A 471 38.61 16.72 -2.12
C ARG A 471 37.71 15.76 -1.41
N VAL A 472 36.98 14.94 -2.18
CA VAL A 472 36.02 13.98 -1.68
C VAL A 472 36.22 12.64 -2.40
N LYS A 473 36.36 11.56 -1.63
CA LYS A 473 36.41 10.21 -2.16
C LYS A 473 34.97 9.69 -2.31
N ILE A 474 34.64 9.15 -3.45
CA ILE A 474 33.33 8.52 -3.74
C ILE A 474 33.31 7.15 -3.08
N THR A 475 32.52 6.98 -2.02
CA THR A 475 32.47 5.72 -1.25
C THR A 475 31.32 4.82 -1.66
N ASP A 476 30.27 5.38 -2.21
CA ASP A 476 29.05 4.72 -2.64
C ASP A 476 28.35 5.52 -3.74
N ASP A 477 27.16 5.09 -4.14
CA ASP A 477 26.34 5.74 -5.18
C ASP A 477 25.39 6.83 -4.65
N LYS A 478 25.54 7.20 -3.38
CA LYS A 478 24.74 8.27 -2.76
C LYS A 478 25.02 9.62 -3.44
N PRO A 479 23.96 10.45 -3.65
CA PRO A 479 24.18 11.82 -4.07
C PRO A 479 25.14 12.57 -3.12
N LEU A 480 26.16 13.19 -3.67
CA LEU A 480 27.21 13.86 -2.88
C LEU A 480 26.74 15.25 -2.46
N MET A 481 26.84 15.57 -1.17
CA MET A 481 26.65 16.92 -0.63
C MET A 481 28.04 17.46 -0.27
N ILE A 482 28.58 18.35 -1.11
CA ILE A 482 29.94 18.83 -0.97
C ILE A 482 29.93 20.26 -0.44
N TYR A 483 30.34 20.40 0.80
CA TYR A 483 30.46 21.69 1.47
C TYR A 483 31.85 22.28 1.24
N ILE A 484 31.92 23.47 0.68
CA ILE A 484 33.19 24.22 0.52
C ILE A 484 33.20 25.51 1.35
N TYR A 485 34.37 25.92 1.73
CA TYR A 485 34.59 27.02 2.66
C TYR A 485 35.28 28.19 1.95
N LYS A 486 34.91 29.43 2.27
CA LYS A 486 35.64 30.62 1.83
C LYS A 486 37.07 30.58 2.33
N GLN A 487 37.97 31.14 1.52
CA GLN A 487 39.38 31.27 1.88
C GLN A 487 39.57 32.29 2.98
#